data_775b5534d8786019fa57e3e7386f9636
#
_entry.id   775b5534d8786019fa57e3e7386f9636
#
_cell.length_a   1.000
_cell.length_b   1.000
_cell.length_c   1.000
_cell.angle_alpha   90.00
_cell.angle_beta   90.00
_cell.angle_gamma   90.00
#
_symmetry.space_group_name_H-M   'P 1'
#
loop_
_entity.id
_entity.type
_entity.pdbx_description
1 polymer ?
#
loop_
_entity_poly.entity_id
_entity_poly.type
_entity_poly.pdbx_seq_one_letter_code
_entity_poly.pdbx_strand_id
1 'polypeptide(L)'
;MKVSSLDGTDIIAIFTIQITSPETVSDISFVDANDLFIIKGEEPLQLKWTVLPVTAVNKEVIFTSSDETVATVDEDGKVTAISSGTVTITATAKDGAGALGICKVKIYGIYQELDRSAWTATATSYQNGNNPERAFDGNGNTMWHNKWGAGTGTPDLPQTLLIDMGEGTRLSQVELDRRNDGQLTDVNTVEIYVGDHPDNAPLVGSIVFGDANNKDVTGRSFFGATSGRYLKLVFTKSNRDKWVSAAEVRAYLIE
;
A
#
# COMPACT_ATOMS: atom_id res chain seq x y z
N MET A 1 -23.87 48.15 22.78
CA MET A 1 -24.83 48.15 23.90
C MET A 1 -24.46 49.25 24.83
N LYS A 2 -25.41 50.04 25.26
CA LYS A 2 -25.21 51.16 26.20
C LYS A 2 -25.87 50.81 27.53
N VAL A 3 -25.15 50.89 28.63
CA VAL A 3 -25.67 50.64 29.96
C VAL A 3 -25.45 51.94 30.77
N SER A 4 -26.49 52.43 31.40
CA SER A 4 -26.43 53.60 32.29
C SER A 4 -26.74 53.21 33.72
N SER A 5 -26.19 53.94 34.71
CA SER A 5 -26.48 53.70 36.11
C SER A 5 -27.92 54.17 36.46
N LEU A 6 -28.55 53.51 37.43
CA LEU A 6 -29.92 53.82 37.90
C LEU A 6 -29.91 54.78 39.08
N ASP A 7 -28.77 55.20 39.57
CA ASP A 7 -28.59 56.10 40.76
C ASP A 7 -28.52 57.59 40.44
N GLY A 8 -28.75 57.95 39.16
CA GLY A 8 -28.71 59.32 38.69
C GLY A 8 -27.31 59.85 38.41
N THR A 9 -26.27 59.05 38.51
CA THR A 9 -24.93 59.43 38.05
C THR A 9 -24.81 59.12 36.56
N ASP A 10 -24.39 60.10 35.75
CA ASP A 10 -24.22 59.86 34.27
C ASP A 10 -23.01 58.98 33.91
N ILE A 11 -22.88 57.85 34.56
CA ILE A 11 -21.85 56.88 34.21
C ILE A 11 -22.35 56.02 33.02
N ILE A 12 -21.72 56.18 31.89
CA ILE A 12 -22.00 55.41 30.65
C ILE A 12 -20.85 54.48 30.38
N ALA A 13 -21.12 53.18 30.38
CA ALA A 13 -20.19 52.18 29.86
C ALA A 13 -20.56 51.80 28.43
N ILE A 14 -19.64 51.97 27.52
CA ILE A 14 -19.82 51.57 26.10
C ILE A 14 -19.03 50.28 25.87
N PHE A 15 -19.71 49.22 25.49
CA PHE A 15 -19.11 47.97 25.08
C PHE A 15 -19.20 47.84 23.56
N THR A 16 -18.08 47.57 22.94
CA THR A 16 -18.07 47.13 21.53
C THR A 16 -18.16 45.59 21.51
N ILE A 17 -19.24 45.08 20.98
CA ILE A 17 -19.39 43.64 20.71
C ILE A 17 -19.01 43.46 19.25
N GLN A 18 -17.90 42.77 19.01
CA GLN A 18 -17.54 42.33 17.68
C GLN A 18 -18.19 40.98 17.43
N ILE A 19 -19.14 40.95 16.50
CA ILE A 19 -19.76 39.71 16.03
C ILE A 19 -18.99 39.30 14.82
N THR A 20 -18.23 38.22 14.95
CA THR A 20 -17.56 37.57 13.81
C THR A 20 -18.43 36.38 13.34
N SER A 21 -18.54 36.21 12.05
CA SER A 21 -19.14 34.96 11.52
C SER A 21 -18.28 33.76 11.93
N PRO A 22 -18.92 32.63 12.27
CA PRO A 22 -18.18 31.41 12.52
C PRO A 22 -17.30 31.06 11.31
N GLU A 23 -16.08 30.64 11.56
CA GLU A 23 -15.20 30.18 10.49
C GLU A 23 -15.67 28.81 10.01
N THR A 24 -15.84 28.69 8.70
CA THR A 24 -16.37 27.49 8.05
C THR A 24 -15.23 26.66 7.43
N VAL A 25 -15.51 25.40 7.10
CA VAL A 25 -14.57 24.52 6.42
C VAL A 25 -14.33 25.00 4.98
N SER A 26 -13.07 25.18 4.62
CA SER A 26 -12.64 25.59 3.28
C SER A 26 -12.01 24.47 2.47
N ASP A 27 -11.46 23.44 3.15
CA ASP A 27 -10.80 22.31 2.49
C ASP A 27 -10.91 21.02 3.33
N ILE A 28 -11.01 19.89 2.62
CA ILE A 28 -10.93 18.54 3.18
C ILE A 28 -9.95 17.76 2.31
N SER A 29 -8.87 17.26 2.91
CA SER A 29 -7.83 16.52 2.20
C SER A 29 -7.63 15.14 2.82
N PHE A 30 -7.62 14.09 1.98
CA PHE A 30 -7.30 12.73 2.39
C PHE A 30 -5.80 12.47 2.35
N VAL A 31 -5.31 11.72 3.33
CA VAL A 31 -3.95 11.19 3.34
C VAL A 31 -3.88 10.02 2.36
N ASP A 32 -2.85 9.96 1.52
CA ASP A 32 -2.59 8.89 0.53
C ASP A 32 -3.73 8.67 -0.48
N ALA A 33 -4.44 9.75 -0.84
CA ALA A 33 -5.69 9.72 -1.62
C ALA A 33 -5.63 8.96 -2.97
N ASN A 34 -4.44 8.67 -3.51
CA ASN A 34 -4.26 8.05 -4.82
C ASN A 34 -3.90 6.56 -4.79
N ASP A 35 -3.50 6.02 -3.62
CA ASP A 35 -2.96 4.66 -3.49
C ASP A 35 -3.74 3.79 -2.50
N LEU A 36 -4.99 4.17 -2.21
CA LEU A 36 -5.84 3.43 -1.28
C LEU A 36 -6.39 2.16 -1.93
N PHE A 37 -6.26 1.03 -1.24
CA PHE A 37 -6.87 -0.22 -1.68
C PHE A 37 -7.35 -1.08 -0.51
N ILE A 38 -8.29 -1.98 -0.81
CA ILE A 38 -8.79 -3.02 0.10
C ILE A 38 -8.86 -4.33 -0.68
N ILE A 39 -8.58 -5.43 0.00
CA ILE A 39 -8.87 -6.78 -0.51
C ILE A 39 -10.19 -7.23 0.11
N LYS A 40 -11.12 -7.71 -0.71
CA LYS A 40 -12.41 -8.22 -0.23
C LYS A 40 -12.18 -9.36 0.76
N GLY A 41 -12.81 -9.26 1.93
CA GLY A 41 -12.67 -10.22 3.02
C GLY A 41 -11.59 -9.87 4.04
N GLU A 42 -10.77 -8.86 3.79
CA GLU A 42 -9.89 -8.28 4.80
C GLU A 42 -10.61 -7.24 5.67
N GLU A 43 -9.92 -6.79 6.74
CA GLU A 43 -10.44 -5.74 7.62
C GLU A 43 -10.73 -4.45 6.82
N PRO A 44 -11.81 -3.74 7.15
CA PRO A 44 -12.14 -2.48 6.50
C PRO A 44 -11.04 -1.43 6.59
N LEU A 45 -10.89 -0.63 5.55
CA LEU A 45 -9.91 0.44 5.47
C LEU A 45 -10.37 1.67 6.27
N GLN A 46 -9.58 2.11 7.24
CA GLN A 46 -9.79 3.36 7.93
C GLN A 46 -9.20 4.52 7.12
N LEU A 47 -10.05 5.40 6.59
CA LEU A 47 -9.60 6.64 5.95
C LEU A 47 -9.01 7.60 6.98
N LYS A 48 -8.02 8.37 6.52
CA LYS A 48 -7.42 9.47 7.28
C LYS A 48 -7.60 10.75 6.48
N TRP A 49 -8.05 11.82 7.13
CA TRP A 49 -8.27 13.11 6.48
C TRP A 49 -7.94 14.27 7.39
N THR A 50 -7.81 15.43 6.80
CA THR A 50 -7.63 16.72 7.50
C THR A 50 -8.69 17.69 7.04
N VAL A 51 -9.11 18.56 7.94
CA VAL A 51 -10.09 19.64 7.70
C VAL A 51 -9.45 20.97 7.98
N LEU A 52 -9.54 21.89 7.03
CA LEU A 52 -9.01 23.25 7.17
C LEU A 52 -10.14 24.29 7.03
N PRO A 53 -9.98 25.45 7.69
CA PRO A 53 -8.94 25.77 8.66
C PRO A 53 -9.13 25.02 9.97
N VAL A 54 -8.06 24.84 10.73
CA VAL A 54 -8.11 24.16 12.05
C VAL A 54 -9.00 24.88 13.06
N THR A 55 -9.32 26.13 12.80
CA THR A 55 -10.19 27.05 13.58
C THR A 55 -11.66 26.95 13.20
N ALA A 56 -12.03 26.18 12.16
CA ALA A 56 -13.43 25.96 11.80
C ALA A 56 -14.22 25.42 13.00
N VAL A 57 -15.41 26.00 13.22
CA VAL A 57 -16.26 25.68 14.39
C VAL A 57 -16.88 24.30 14.31
N ASN A 58 -17.34 23.92 13.12
CA ASN A 58 -17.87 22.59 12.86
C ASN A 58 -16.98 21.90 11.81
N LYS A 59 -16.29 20.81 12.20
CA LYS A 59 -15.39 20.02 11.35
C LYS A 59 -15.99 18.65 10.99
N GLU A 60 -17.24 18.42 11.34
CA GLU A 60 -17.91 17.18 10.98
C GLU A 60 -18.03 17.04 9.46
N VAL A 61 -17.85 15.82 8.97
CA VAL A 61 -17.98 15.46 7.57
C VAL A 61 -19.02 14.35 7.40
N ILE A 62 -19.59 14.27 6.20
CA ILE A 62 -20.42 13.16 5.74
C ILE A 62 -19.64 12.46 4.64
N PHE A 63 -19.52 11.15 4.74
CA PHE A 63 -18.92 10.32 3.71
C PHE A 63 -19.98 9.71 2.79
N THR A 64 -19.67 9.62 1.51
CA THR A 64 -20.48 8.92 0.52
C THR A 64 -19.60 8.10 -0.41
N SER A 65 -20.07 6.93 -0.82
CA SER A 65 -19.44 6.10 -1.85
C SER A 65 -20.12 6.36 -3.20
N SER A 66 -19.35 6.39 -4.28
CA SER A 66 -19.89 6.49 -5.65
C SER A 66 -20.64 5.23 -6.09
N ASP A 67 -20.34 4.08 -5.46
CA ASP A 67 -21.00 2.80 -5.74
C ASP A 67 -20.99 1.91 -4.48
N GLU A 68 -22.12 1.87 -3.77
CA GLU A 68 -22.27 1.08 -2.56
C GLU A 68 -22.34 -0.43 -2.84
N THR A 69 -22.51 -0.87 -4.09
CA THR A 69 -22.43 -2.29 -4.46
C THR A 69 -20.99 -2.79 -4.56
N VAL A 70 -20.02 -1.85 -4.66
CA VAL A 70 -18.59 -2.12 -4.69
C VAL A 70 -17.96 -1.92 -3.32
N ALA A 71 -18.23 -0.79 -2.66
CA ALA A 71 -17.81 -0.56 -1.28
C ALA A 71 -18.72 0.46 -0.58
N THR A 72 -19.00 0.25 0.71
CA THR A 72 -19.65 1.21 1.59
C THR A 72 -18.65 1.97 2.42
N VAL A 73 -19.05 3.14 2.93
CA VAL A 73 -18.29 3.92 3.90
C VAL A 73 -19.23 4.35 5.03
N ASP A 74 -18.77 4.23 6.27
CA ASP A 74 -19.53 4.65 7.45
C ASP A 74 -19.21 6.10 7.86
N GLU A 75 -19.88 6.57 8.92
CA GLU A 75 -19.74 7.93 9.45
C GLU A 75 -18.34 8.21 10.04
N ASP A 76 -17.61 7.18 10.43
CA ASP A 76 -16.24 7.25 10.94
C ASP A 76 -15.18 7.16 9.81
N GLY A 77 -15.63 7.12 8.54
CA GLY A 77 -14.74 7.01 7.39
C GLY A 77 -14.11 5.63 7.21
N LYS A 78 -14.77 4.57 7.72
CA LYS A 78 -14.35 3.19 7.56
C LYS A 78 -14.97 2.59 6.31
N VAL A 79 -14.14 2.20 5.35
CA VAL A 79 -14.57 1.67 4.05
C VAL A 79 -14.59 0.14 4.10
N THR A 80 -15.73 -0.45 3.77
CA THR A 80 -15.94 -1.91 3.71
C THR A 80 -16.10 -2.36 2.28
N ALA A 81 -15.27 -3.32 1.84
CA ALA A 81 -15.32 -3.91 0.51
C ALA A 81 -16.50 -4.89 0.35
N ILE A 82 -17.28 -4.77 -0.72
CA ILE A 82 -18.41 -5.64 -1.07
C ILE A 82 -18.10 -6.46 -2.32
N SER A 83 -17.63 -5.81 -3.39
CA SER A 83 -17.19 -6.48 -4.62
C SER A 83 -15.95 -5.82 -5.20
N SER A 84 -15.27 -6.51 -6.11
CA SER A 84 -14.12 -5.91 -6.79
C SER A 84 -14.52 -4.74 -7.68
N GLY A 85 -13.68 -3.71 -7.74
CA GLY A 85 -13.95 -2.49 -8.49
C GLY A 85 -13.15 -1.31 -8.01
N THR A 86 -13.56 -0.12 -8.41
CA THR A 86 -12.98 1.14 -7.91
C THR A 86 -14.11 2.09 -7.54
N VAL A 87 -14.06 2.65 -6.36
CA VAL A 87 -15.02 3.66 -5.89
C VAL A 87 -14.33 4.98 -5.61
N THR A 88 -15.10 6.04 -5.75
CA THR A 88 -14.73 7.36 -5.25
C THR A 88 -15.44 7.58 -3.92
N ILE A 89 -14.70 7.85 -2.86
CA ILE A 89 -15.25 8.29 -1.58
C ILE A 89 -15.17 9.80 -1.52
N THR A 90 -16.29 10.42 -1.21
CA THR A 90 -16.42 11.87 -1.05
C THR A 90 -16.71 12.19 0.41
N ALA A 91 -15.93 13.10 0.99
CA ALA A 91 -16.20 13.71 2.28
C ALA A 91 -16.77 15.11 2.07
N THR A 92 -17.92 15.41 2.64
CA THR A 92 -18.59 16.72 2.54
C THR A 92 -18.71 17.35 3.92
N ALA A 93 -18.31 18.63 4.04
CA ALA A 93 -18.44 19.36 5.30
C ALA A 93 -19.92 19.54 5.70
N LYS A 94 -20.26 19.29 6.97
CA LYS A 94 -21.61 19.46 7.53
C LYS A 94 -21.94 20.91 7.89
N ASP A 95 -21.01 21.83 7.80
CA ASP A 95 -21.21 23.24 8.16
C ASP A 95 -21.99 24.04 7.09
N GLY A 96 -22.31 23.41 5.96
CA GLY A 96 -23.06 24.03 4.86
C GLY A 96 -22.21 24.89 3.90
N ALA A 97 -20.90 24.99 4.11
CA ALA A 97 -20.00 25.76 3.23
C ALA A 97 -19.72 25.05 1.89
N GLY A 98 -20.00 23.75 1.81
CA GLY A 98 -19.86 22.95 0.58
C GLY A 98 -18.44 22.50 0.28
N ALA A 99 -17.52 22.55 1.23
CA ALA A 99 -16.17 21.98 1.07
C ALA A 99 -16.23 20.46 0.88
N LEU A 100 -15.45 19.96 -0.08
CA LEU A 100 -15.41 18.54 -0.47
C LEU A 100 -13.98 18.03 -0.47
N GLY A 101 -13.78 16.82 0.04
CA GLY A 101 -12.58 16.01 -0.16
C GLY A 101 -12.92 14.76 -0.96
N ILE A 102 -12.00 14.30 -1.82
CA ILE A 102 -12.21 13.13 -2.67
C ILE A 102 -11.00 12.22 -2.59
N CYS A 103 -11.24 10.91 -2.44
CA CYS A 103 -10.21 9.88 -2.63
C CYS A 103 -10.76 8.72 -3.47
N LYS A 104 -9.86 7.97 -4.11
CA LYS A 104 -10.19 6.75 -4.84
C LYS A 104 -9.74 5.54 -4.02
N VAL A 105 -10.62 4.56 -3.91
CA VAL A 105 -10.32 3.28 -3.26
C VAL A 105 -10.52 2.18 -4.29
N LYS A 106 -9.47 1.38 -4.51
CA LYS A 106 -9.51 0.20 -5.35
C LYS A 106 -9.80 -1.03 -4.51
N ILE A 107 -10.83 -1.78 -4.88
CA ILE A 107 -11.23 -3.02 -4.20
C ILE A 107 -10.79 -4.17 -5.08
N TYR A 108 -9.93 -5.04 -4.53
CA TYR A 108 -9.55 -6.29 -5.15
C TYR A 108 -10.48 -7.41 -4.67
N GLY A 109 -10.77 -8.37 -5.54
CA GLY A 109 -11.57 -9.56 -5.22
C GLY A 109 -10.87 -10.47 -4.20
N ILE A 110 -11.52 -11.55 -3.81
CA ILE A 110 -10.90 -12.62 -3.03
C ILE A 110 -9.81 -13.23 -3.91
N TYR A 111 -8.61 -13.36 -3.37
CA TYR A 111 -7.51 -13.97 -4.08
C TYR A 111 -7.26 -15.39 -3.57
N GLN A 112 -6.90 -16.24 -4.51
CA GLN A 112 -6.46 -17.60 -4.23
C GLN A 112 -4.94 -17.63 -4.29
N GLU A 113 -4.28 -18.04 -3.20
CA GLU A 113 -2.85 -18.32 -3.22
C GLU A 113 -2.60 -19.55 -4.11
N LEU A 114 -1.62 -19.45 -4.99
CA LEU A 114 -1.23 -20.56 -5.87
C LEU A 114 -0.48 -21.63 -5.07
N ASP A 115 -0.77 -22.90 -5.38
CA ASP A 115 -0.02 -24.03 -4.82
C ASP A 115 1.42 -24.01 -5.37
N ARG A 116 2.38 -23.94 -4.46
CA ARG A 116 3.81 -23.83 -4.76
C ARG A 116 4.54 -25.16 -4.62
N SER A 117 3.83 -26.24 -4.28
CA SER A 117 4.43 -27.56 -3.97
C SER A 117 5.20 -28.19 -5.14
N ALA A 118 4.83 -27.84 -6.38
CA ALA A 118 5.49 -28.31 -7.59
C ALA A 118 6.47 -27.29 -8.20
N TRP A 119 6.65 -26.11 -7.57
CA TRP A 119 7.53 -25.10 -8.11
C TRP A 119 9.00 -25.52 -8.00
N THR A 120 9.79 -25.12 -8.97
CA THR A 120 11.25 -25.23 -8.94
C THR A 120 11.89 -23.88 -9.24
N ALA A 121 13.15 -23.67 -8.84
CA ALA A 121 13.79 -22.41 -9.11
C ALA A 121 15.28 -22.54 -9.46
N THR A 122 15.76 -21.51 -10.16
CA THR A 122 17.17 -21.24 -10.40
C THR A 122 17.48 -19.78 -10.08
N ALA A 123 18.73 -19.44 -9.85
CA ALA A 123 19.14 -18.07 -9.63
C ALA A 123 20.50 -17.80 -10.29
N THR A 124 20.76 -16.52 -10.61
CA THR A 124 22.07 -16.08 -11.13
C THR A 124 23.23 -16.42 -10.19
N SER A 125 22.96 -16.37 -8.90
CA SER A 125 23.87 -16.84 -7.87
C SER A 125 23.13 -17.18 -6.58
N TYR A 126 23.72 -18.01 -5.74
CA TYR A 126 23.22 -18.23 -4.39
C TYR A 126 24.35 -18.65 -3.43
N GLN A 127 24.13 -18.38 -2.16
CA GLN A 127 25.01 -18.82 -1.09
C GLN A 127 24.69 -20.26 -0.70
N ASN A 128 25.71 -21.06 -0.44
CA ASN A 128 25.50 -22.43 0.03
C ASN A 128 24.62 -22.43 1.30
N GLY A 129 23.57 -23.24 1.28
CA GLY A 129 22.57 -23.29 2.34
C GLY A 129 21.41 -22.28 2.17
N ASN A 130 21.47 -21.36 1.18
CA ASN A 130 20.43 -20.40 0.85
C ASN A 130 20.06 -20.53 -0.63
N ASN A 131 19.74 -21.74 -1.05
CA ASN A 131 19.40 -22.10 -2.41
C ASN A 131 18.03 -21.51 -2.85
N PRO A 132 17.77 -21.41 -4.16
CA PRO A 132 16.59 -20.76 -4.73
C PRO A 132 15.24 -21.22 -4.17
N GLU A 133 15.06 -22.50 -3.93
CA GLU A 133 13.81 -23.09 -3.46
C GLU A 133 13.40 -22.62 -2.05
N ARG A 134 14.36 -22.11 -1.26
CA ARG A 134 14.08 -21.52 0.06
C ARG A 134 13.30 -20.23 0.00
N ALA A 135 13.14 -19.64 -1.19
CA ALA A 135 12.31 -18.46 -1.38
C ALA A 135 10.80 -18.77 -1.42
N PHE A 136 10.39 -20.03 -1.41
CA PHE A 136 8.96 -20.42 -1.43
C PHE A 136 8.70 -21.77 -0.73
N ASP A 137 9.52 -22.11 0.25
CA ASP A 137 9.41 -23.37 1.00
C ASP A 137 8.37 -23.33 2.14
N GLY A 138 7.65 -22.22 2.29
CA GLY A 138 6.65 -22.01 3.33
C GLY A 138 7.24 -21.70 4.70
N ASN A 139 8.53 -21.39 4.79
CA ASN A 139 9.23 -21.11 6.02
C ASN A 139 9.95 -19.76 5.99
N GLY A 140 9.30 -18.72 6.46
CA GLY A 140 9.85 -17.35 6.49
C GLY A 140 11.16 -17.17 7.29
N ASN A 141 11.67 -18.22 7.95
CA ASN A 141 12.98 -18.21 8.59
C ASN A 141 14.11 -18.74 7.69
N THR A 142 13.79 -19.29 6.54
CA THR A 142 14.73 -19.66 5.48
C THR A 142 14.69 -18.61 4.38
N MET A 143 15.65 -18.63 3.45
CA MET A 143 15.66 -17.67 2.36
C MET A 143 16.55 -18.13 1.22
N TRP A 144 16.25 -17.72 0.01
CA TRP A 144 17.27 -17.54 -1.00
C TRP A 144 18.07 -16.27 -0.71
N HIS A 145 19.38 -16.34 -0.90
CA HIS A 145 20.26 -15.18 -0.83
C HIS A 145 21.33 -15.30 -1.91
N ASN A 146 21.61 -14.22 -2.63
CA ASN A 146 22.67 -14.21 -3.61
C ASN A 146 24.04 -14.48 -2.94
N LYS A 147 25.00 -14.93 -3.71
CA LYS A 147 26.31 -15.32 -3.19
C LYS A 147 27.02 -14.14 -2.52
N TRP A 148 27.67 -14.40 -1.38
CA TRP A 148 28.57 -13.47 -0.69
C TRP A 148 29.85 -14.21 -0.23
N GLY A 149 30.90 -13.45 0.09
CA GLY A 149 32.10 -13.99 0.74
C GLY A 149 33.41 -13.39 0.21
N ALA A 150 34.45 -13.50 1.04
CA ALA A 150 35.82 -13.04 0.69
C ALA A 150 36.40 -13.92 -0.41
N GLY A 151 36.97 -13.32 -1.44
CA GLY A 151 37.74 -13.98 -2.49
C GLY A 151 37.03 -14.29 -3.80
N THR A 152 35.69 -14.42 -3.81
CA THR A 152 34.93 -14.62 -5.06
C THR A 152 34.01 -13.43 -5.40
N GLY A 153 33.99 -12.42 -4.52
CA GLY A 153 33.15 -11.24 -4.65
C GLY A 153 31.64 -11.55 -4.53
N THR A 154 30.87 -10.57 -4.10
CA THR A 154 29.43 -10.56 -4.29
C THR A 154 29.15 -10.19 -5.74
N PRO A 155 28.40 -11.00 -6.53
CA PRO A 155 28.06 -10.66 -7.91
C PRO A 155 27.33 -9.32 -7.98
N ASP A 156 27.54 -8.59 -9.06
CA ASP A 156 26.87 -7.31 -9.31
C ASP A 156 25.35 -7.49 -9.45
N LEU A 157 24.61 -6.43 -9.17
CA LEU A 157 23.19 -6.34 -9.52
C LEU A 157 23.07 -6.07 -11.05
N PRO A 158 22.02 -6.51 -11.69
CA PRO A 158 20.88 -7.22 -11.10
C PRO A 158 21.16 -8.70 -10.79
N GLN A 159 20.49 -9.21 -9.76
CA GLN A 159 20.41 -10.65 -9.48
C GLN A 159 19.01 -11.16 -9.84
N THR A 160 18.92 -12.37 -10.35
CA THR A 160 17.66 -12.96 -10.78
C THR A 160 17.37 -14.23 -10.00
N LEU A 161 16.13 -14.32 -9.50
CA LEU A 161 15.49 -15.54 -9.04
C LEU A 161 14.43 -15.92 -10.10
N LEU A 162 14.59 -17.07 -10.73
CA LEU A 162 13.69 -17.58 -11.74
C LEU A 162 12.95 -18.79 -11.19
N ILE A 163 11.63 -18.68 -11.07
CA ILE A 163 10.73 -19.71 -10.57
C ILE A 163 9.97 -20.31 -11.75
N ASP A 164 10.03 -21.63 -11.90
CA ASP A 164 9.18 -22.40 -12.81
C ASP A 164 7.92 -22.82 -12.04
N MET A 165 6.80 -22.21 -12.38
CA MET A 165 5.49 -22.45 -11.74
C MET A 165 4.70 -23.59 -12.40
N GLY A 166 5.20 -24.15 -13.51
CA GLY A 166 4.45 -25.06 -14.39
C GLY A 166 3.66 -24.36 -15.48
N GLU A 167 3.25 -25.13 -16.49
CA GLU A 167 2.54 -24.62 -17.66
C GLU A 167 1.14 -24.11 -17.32
N GLY A 168 0.73 -23.02 -17.98
CA GLY A 168 -0.61 -22.46 -17.90
C GLY A 168 -0.94 -21.78 -16.55
N THR A 169 0.06 -21.53 -15.71
CA THR A 169 -0.15 -20.85 -14.44
C THR A 169 -0.63 -19.41 -14.68
N ARG A 170 -1.72 -19.03 -14.01
CA ARG A 170 -2.31 -17.69 -14.09
C ARG A 170 -2.22 -17.01 -12.75
N LEU A 171 -1.75 -15.76 -12.74
CA LEU A 171 -1.60 -14.96 -11.53
C LEU A 171 -1.84 -13.47 -11.80
N SER A 172 -2.12 -12.72 -10.75
CA SER A 172 -2.38 -11.28 -10.81
C SER A 172 -1.75 -10.51 -9.64
N GLN A 173 -1.09 -11.23 -8.73
CA GLN A 173 -0.35 -10.63 -7.62
C GLN A 173 0.86 -11.48 -7.28
N VAL A 174 1.91 -10.82 -6.88
CA VAL A 174 3.10 -11.42 -6.25
C VAL A 174 3.37 -10.71 -4.93
N GLU A 175 3.63 -11.50 -3.89
CA GLU A 175 4.17 -11.04 -2.62
C GLU A 175 5.60 -11.54 -2.46
N LEU A 176 6.43 -10.69 -1.89
CA LEU A 176 7.81 -11.00 -1.51
C LEU A 176 8.04 -10.61 -0.06
N ASP A 177 8.41 -11.57 0.78
CA ASP A 177 8.93 -11.29 2.11
C ASP A 177 10.44 -11.11 2.08
N ARG A 178 10.90 -10.00 2.64
CA ARG A 178 12.31 -9.80 2.94
C ARG A 178 12.73 -10.71 4.10
N ARG A 179 14.02 -10.99 4.19
CA ARG A 179 14.58 -11.75 5.33
C ARG A 179 14.20 -11.11 6.68
N ASN A 180 13.92 -11.93 7.68
CA ASN A 180 13.48 -11.50 9.01
C ASN A 180 14.51 -11.85 10.12
N ASP A 181 15.78 -11.63 9.87
CA ASP A 181 16.89 -11.92 10.80
C ASP A 181 17.62 -10.65 11.28
N GLY A 182 16.95 -9.50 11.24
CA GLY A 182 17.51 -8.18 11.57
C GLY A 182 18.21 -7.48 10.40
N GLN A 183 18.21 -8.08 9.21
CA GLN A 183 18.81 -7.53 7.99
C GLN A 183 17.74 -7.15 6.94
N LEU A 184 16.59 -6.63 7.40
CA LEU A 184 15.42 -6.33 6.55
C LEU A 184 15.69 -5.29 5.45
N THR A 185 16.83 -4.62 5.49
CA THR A 185 17.12 -3.47 4.62
C THR A 185 17.91 -3.82 3.37
N ASP A 186 18.18 -5.10 3.10
CA ASP A 186 18.99 -5.49 1.93
C ASP A 186 18.23 -5.29 0.60
N VAL A 187 16.97 -5.65 0.48
CA VAL A 187 16.19 -5.50 -0.75
C VAL A 187 15.57 -4.10 -0.85
N ASN A 188 15.80 -3.41 -1.97
CA ASN A 188 15.18 -2.12 -2.27
C ASN A 188 14.13 -2.25 -3.39
N THR A 189 14.51 -2.74 -4.57
CA THR A 189 13.61 -2.82 -5.75
C THR A 189 13.75 -4.16 -6.43
N VAL A 190 12.59 -4.75 -6.73
CA VAL A 190 12.45 -6.00 -7.47
C VAL A 190 11.48 -5.79 -8.63
N GLU A 191 11.89 -6.10 -9.84
CA GLU A 191 11.04 -6.14 -11.03
C GLU A 191 10.47 -7.55 -11.21
N ILE A 192 9.21 -7.64 -11.64
CA ILE A 192 8.45 -8.88 -11.75
C ILE A 192 8.10 -9.11 -13.22
N TYR A 193 8.50 -10.25 -13.74
CA TYR A 193 8.23 -10.69 -15.10
C TYR A 193 7.48 -12.02 -15.07
N VAL A 194 6.47 -12.18 -15.93
CA VAL A 194 5.69 -13.43 -16.06
C VAL A 194 5.55 -13.77 -17.53
N GLY A 195 5.84 -15.00 -17.91
CA GLY A 195 5.73 -15.46 -19.31
C GLY A 195 6.13 -16.92 -19.50
N ASP A 196 5.96 -17.43 -20.72
CA ASP A 196 6.24 -18.83 -21.06
C ASP A 196 7.73 -19.10 -21.32
N HIS A 197 8.53 -18.06 -21.51
CA HIS A 197 9.98 -18.13 -21.69
C HIS A 197 10.68 -17.14 -20.77
N PRO A 198 11.71 -17.58 -20.02
CA PRO A 198 12.37 -16.72 -19.02
C PRO A 198 13.09 -15.51 -19.63
N ASP A 199 13.55 -15.62 -20.90
CA ASP A 199 14.29 -14.55 -21.56
C ASP A 199 13.38 -13.46 -22.13
N ASN A 200 12.13 -13.81 -22.51
CA ASN A 200 11.17 -12.92 -23.16
C ASN A 200 9.93 -12.64 -22.31
N ALA A 201 9.95 -12.99 -21.04
CA ALA A 201 8.83 -12.69 -20.14
C ALA A 201 8.62 -11.19 -20.06
N PRO A 202 7.39 -10.67 -20.26
CA PRO A 202 7.10 -9.25 -20.12
C PRO A 202 7.18 -8.80 -18.65
N LEU A 203 7.59 -7.56 -18.45
CA LEU A 203 7.49 -6.89 -17.14
C LEU A 203 6.01 -6.66 -16.81
N VAL A 204 5.57 -7.19 -15.68
CA VAL A 204 4.16 -7.05 -15.23
C VAL A 204 4.00 -6.14 -14.01
N GLY A 205 5.08 -5.93 -13.24
CA GLY A 205 5.03 -5.08 -12.06
C GLY A 205 6.37 -4.96 -11.36
N SER A 206 6.37 -4.29 -10.22
CA SER A 206 7.55 -4.17 -9.35
C SER A 206 7.15 -4.07 -7.89
N ILE A 207 8.07 -4.47 -7.01
CA ILE A 207 7.98 -4.24 -5.56
C ILE A 207 9.09 -3.28 -5.19
N VAL A 208 8.73 -2.17 -4.52
CA VAL A 208 9.67 -1.16 -4.05
C VAL A 208 9.53 -1.04 -2.54
N PHE A 209 10.54 -1.53 -1.82
CA PHE A 209 10.62 -1.36 -0.37
C PHE A 209 11.19 0.00 0.04
N GLY A 210 11.82 0.72 -0.90
CA GLY A 210 12.45 2.01 -0.63
C GLY A 210 13.75 1.90 0.15
N ASP A 211 14.03 2.93 0.96
CA ASP A 211 15.29 3.05 1.68
C ASP A 211 15.38 2.10 2.91
N ALA A 212 16.55 2.13 3.57
CA ALA A 212 16.85 1.30 4.73
C ALA A 212 15.98 1.60 5.97
N ASN A 213 15.22 2.70 5.99
CA ASN A 213 14.34 3.05 7.10
C ASN A 213 12.99 2.34 7.02
N ASN A 214 12.59 1.89 5.83
CA ASN A 214 11.39 1.08 5.68
C ASN A 214 11.59 -0.29 6.36
N LYS A 215 10.68 -0.65 7.27
CA LYS A 215 10.70 -1.90 8.05
C LYS A 215 9.65 -2.91 7.62
N ASP A 216 8.93 -2.64 6.53
CA ASP A 216 7.96 -3.59 6.00
C ASP A 216 8.65 -4.89 5.62
N VAL A 217 8.16 -6.00 6.14
CA VAL A 217 8.67 -7.34 5.81
C VAL A 217 8.17 -7.76 4.43
N THR A 218 6.90 -7.54 4.16
CA THR A 218 6.20 -7.99 2.95
C THR A 218 5.99 -6.84 1.97
N GLY A 219 6.46 -7.02 0.75
CA GLY A 219 6.12 -6.17 -0.39
C GLY A 219 5.14 -6.88 -1.32
N ARG A 220 4.27 -6.10 -1.98
CA ARG A 220 3.22 -6.61 -2.87
C ARG A 220 3.24 -5.87 -4.19
N SER A 221 2.94 -6.59 -5.26
CA SER A 221 2.70 -6.02 -6.59
C SER A 221 1.43 -6.61 -7.18
N PHE A 222 0.51 -5.75 -7.58
CA PHE A 222 -0.75 -6.11 -8.25
C PHE A 222 -0.65 -5.74 -9.72
N PHE A 223 -1.12 -6.61 -10.60
CA PHE A 223 -1.13 -6.40 -12.05
C PHE A 223 -2.34 -7.10 -12.68
N GLY A 224 -2.58 -6.83 -13.98
CA GLY A 224 -3.63 -7.54 -14.72
C GLY A 224 -3.35 -9.04 -14.76
N ALA A 225 -4.40 -9.87 -14.64
CA ALA A 225 -4.24 -11.32 -14.67
C ALA A 225 -3.45 -11.77 -15.92
N THR A 226 -2.31 -12.40 -15.68
CA THR A 226 -1.33 -12.80 -16.68
C THR A 226 -1.07 -14.29 -16.57
N SER A 227 -0.91 -14.96 -17.70
CA SER A 227 -0.54 -16.37 -17.74
C SER A 227 0.92 -16.51 -18.12
N GLY A 228 1.59 -17.51 -17.54
CA GLY A 228 2.96 -17.85 -17.87
C GLY A 228 3.47 -19.02 -17.04
N ARG A 229 4.44 -19.74 -17.57
CA ARG A 229 5.15 -20.81 -16.86
C ARG A 229 6.14 -20.25 -15.84
N TYR A 230 6.81 -19.14 -16.19
CA TYR A 230 7.90 -18.60 -15.39
C TYR A 230 7.51 -17.30 -14.71
N LEU A 231 7.82 -17.23 -13.41
CA LEU A 231 7.88 -16.02 -12.61
C LEU A 231 9.36 -15.66 -12.42
N LYS A 232 9.78 -14.53 -13.00
CA LYS A 232 11.15 -14.05 -12.89
C LYS A 232 11.18 -12.78 -12.02
N LEU A 233 11.92 -12.84 -10.92
CA LEU A 233 12.17 -11.73 -10.02
C LEU A 233 13.57 -11.20 -10.25
N VAL A 234 13.68 -9.94 -10.67
CA VAL A 234 14.94 -9.27 -10.96
C VAL A 234 15.21 -8.22 -9.89
N PHE A 235 16.17 -8.48 -9.04
CA PHE A 235 16.57 -7.60 -7.94
C PHE A 235 17.53 -6.55 -8.49
N THR A 236 17.03 -5.35 -8.71
CA THR A 236 17.75 -4.27 -9.40
C THR A 236 18.46 -3.32 -8.45
N LYS A 237 17.97 -3.20 -7.21
CA LYS A 237 18.56 -2.34 -6.19
C LYS A 237 18.62 -3.02 -4.83
N SER A 238 19.69 -2.72 -4.09
CA SER A 238 19.87 -3.09 -2.70
C SER A 238 20.16 -1.86 -1.85
N ASN A 239 19.74 -1.88 -0.58
CA ASN A 239 20.13 -0.89 0.43
C ASN A 239 21.42 -1.27 1.14
N ARG A 240 21.99 -2.43 0.82
CA ARG A 240 23.15 -3.02 1.47
C ARG A 240 24.13 -3.58 0.46
N ASP A 241 24.88 -2.68 -0.18
CA ASP A 241 25.81 -3.01 -1.25
C ASP A 241 25.12 -3.76 -2.40
N LYS A 242 25.44 -5.03 -2.63
CA LYS A 242 24.91 -5.90 -3.70
C LYS A 242 24.12 -7.09 -3.16
N TRP A 243 23.83 -7.09 -1.86
CA TRP A 243 23.18 -8.22 -1.20
C TRP A 243 21.68 -8.12 -1.38
N VAL A 244 21.09 -9.21 -1.81
CA VAL A 244 19.64 -9.37 -1.98
C VAL A 244 19.21 -10.76 -1.54
N SER A 245 18.00 -10.83 -1.01
CA SER A 245 17.41 -12.07 -0.50
C SER A 245 15.90 -12.09 -0.73
N ALA A 246 15.32 -13.29 -0.68
CA ALA A 246 13.89 -13.52 -0.62
C ALA A 246 13.62 -14.60 0.43
N ALA A 247 12.90 -14.24 1.50
CA ALA A 247 12.52 -15.20 2.53
C ALA A 247 11.31 -16.01 2.10
N GLU A 248 10.31 -15.35 1.48
CA GLU A 248 9.14 -16.04 0.98
C GLU A 248 8.58 -15.31 -0.24
N VAL A 249 8.26 -16.05 -1.30
CA VAL A 249 7.57 -15.58 -2.50
C VAL A 249 6.24 -16.30 -2.61
N ARG A 250 5.16 -15.56 -2.70
CA ARG A 250 3.80 -16.07 -2.91
C ARG A 250 3.22 -15.42 -4.15
N ALA A 251 2.42 -16.17 -4.87
CA ALA A 251 1.65 -15.64 -6.01
C ALA A 251 0.17 -15.96 -5.85
N TYR A 252 -0.66 -15.09 -6.38
CA TYR A 252 -2.10 -15.16 -6.21
C TYR A 252 -2.82 -14.86 -7.52
N LEU A 253 -3.96 -15.52 -7.72
CA LEU A 253 -4.94 -15.14 -8.71
C LEU A 253 -6.09 -14.43 -8.01
N ILE A 254 -6.39 -13.22 -8.47
CA ILE A 254 -7.53 -12.43 -8.02
C ILE A 254 -8.65 -12.59 -9.04
N GLU A 255 -9.79 -13.09 -8.60
CA GLU A 255 -11.02 -13.22 -9.38
C GLU A 255 -11.97 -12.02 -9.16
#